data_698b03b9000dcdaeeb79c6e3be8dd137
#
_entry.id   698b03b9000dcdaeeb79c6e3be8dd137
#
_cell.length_a   1.000
_cell.length_b   1.000
_cell.length_c   1.000
_cell.angle_alpha   90.00
_cell.angle_beta   90.00
_cell.angle_gamma   90.00
#
_symmetry.space_group_name_H-M   'P 1'
#
loop_
_entity.id
_entity.type
_entity.pdbx_description
1 polymer ?
#
loop_
_entity_poly.entity_id
_entity_poly.type
_entity_poly.pdbx_seq_one_letter_code
_entity_poly.pdbx_strand_id
1 'polypeptide(L)'
;PYVLVDYSFGSNMLRKLGVSYMFKYNDINLYDKKDKVDNITFSYHRGDLNLSDIYFRNFKFQLGLRYEYFNYKSVLYNTDYIAENLKSQGFASYYALAHFDTYDKKYFPDKGMSFRADYSLYTDNMVNYDGHAPFSALSADFEPTVRLTRRVYLLPALYGRVLIGRDIAIPYLNYVGGEVAGRYMNQQLPFYGIHNLQVFDNSVVVGRLQLRYRLGM
;
A
#
# COMPACT_ATOMS: atom_id res chain seq x y z
N PRO A 1 -7.01 14.64 7.92
CA PRO A 1 -8.19 14.89 7.04
C PRO A 1 -7.99 14.27 5.67
N TYR A 2 -9.07 13.82 5.09
CA TYR A 2 -9.12 13.24 3.75
C TYR A 2 -10.27 13.89 2.98
N VAL A 3 -10.01 14.33 1.75
CA VAL A 3 -11.01 14.89 0.83
C VAL A 3 -10.99 14.07 -0.44
N LEU A 4 -12.15 13.64 -0.90
CA LEU A 4 -12.34 12.92 -2.16
C LEU A 4 -13.41 13.63 -2.98
N VAL A 5 -13.14 13.88 -4.25
CA VAL A 5 -14.12 14.36 -5.23
C VAL A 5 -14.06 13.43 -6.43
N ASP A 6 -15.19 12.82 -6.77
CA ASP A 6 -15.33 11.94 -7.92
C ASP A 6 -16.31 12.54 -8.93
N TYR A 7 -15.94 12.51 -10.20
CA TYR A 7 -16.81 12.81 -11.32
C TYR A 7 -17.04 11.56 -12.18
N SER A 8 -18.30 11.22 -12.45
CA SER A 8 -18.66 10.03 -13.23
C SER A 8 -19.00 10.41 -14.67
N PHE A 9 -18.35 9.74 -15.63
CA PHE A 9 -18.68 9.87 -17.05
C PHE A 9 -19.76 8.86 -17.44
N GLY A 10 -20.65 9.28 -18.36
CA GLY A 10 -21.68 8.41 -18.92
C GLY A 10 -21.20 7.34 -19.90
N SER A 11 -19.88 7.12 -20.03
CA SER A 11 -19.28 6.14 -20.92
C SER A 11 -19.23 4.75 -20.31
N ASN A 12 -19.44 3.72 -21.13
CA ASN A 12 -19.37 2.33 -20.69
C ASN A 12 -17.95 1.84 -20.36
N MET A 13 -16.90 2.51 -20.81
CA MET A 13 -15.49 2.10 -20.62
C MET A 13 -14.77 2.90 -19.54
N LEU A 14 -14.99 4.21 -19.47
CA LEU A 14 -14.34 5.09 -18.50
C LEU A 14 -15.42 5.71 -17.63
N ARG A 15 -15.45 5.40 -16.34
CA ARG A 15 -16.57 5.77 -15.50
C ARG A 15 -16.30 6.92 -14.54
N LYS A 16 -15.07 7.06 -14.03
CA LYS A 16 -14.80 8.08 -12.99
C LYS A 16 -13.45 8.75 -13.18
N LEU A 17 -13.48 10.06 -13.06
CA LEU A 17 -12.32 10.88 -12.76
C LEU A 17 -12.36 11.22 -11.28
N GLY A 18 -11.31 10.88 -10.53
CA GLY A 18 -11.23 11.13 -9.10
C GLY A 18 -10.07 12.08 -8.78
N VAL A 19 -10.32 12.98 -7.84
CA VAL A 19 -9.29 13.82 -7.21
C VAL A 19 -9.38 13.59 -5.71
N SER A 20 -8.26 13.30 -5.07
CA SER A 20 -8.24 13.15 -3.62
C SER A 20 -7.03 13.81 -2.99
N TYR A 21 -7.20 14.26 -1.76
CA TYR A 21 -6.14 14.77 -0.93
C TYR A 21 -6.19 14.15 0.46
N MET A 22 -5.03 13.74 0.98
CA MET A 22 -4.89 13.16 2.30
C MET A 22 -3.76 13.85 3.06
N PHE A 23 -4.00 14.12 4.32
CA PHE A 23 -3.01 14.58 5.28
C PHE A 23 -2.93 13.62 6.46
N LYS A 24 -1.72 13.22 6.84
CA LYS A 24 -1.42 12.46 8.06
C LYS A 24 -0.32 13.15 8.84
N TYR A 25 -0.40 13.07 10.16
CA TYR A 25 0.68 13.41 11.08
C TYR A 25 1.05 12.15 11.83
N ASN A 26 2.30 11.75 11.76
CA ASN A 26 2.79 10.51 12.31
C ASN A 26 3.94 10.79 13.28
N ASP A 27 3.90 10.09 14.40
CA ASP A 27 4.98 9.96 15.37
C ASP A 27 5.27 8.46 15.53
N ILE A 28 6.45 8.02 15.11
CA ILE A 28 6.78 6.62 14.94
C ILE A 28 8.04 6.29 15.71
N ASN A 29 7.97 5.22 16.52
CA ASN A 29 9.16 4.61 17.09
C ASN A 29 9.73 3.59 16.11
N LEU A 30 11.01 3.69 15.82
CA LEU A 30 11.76 2.68 15.09
C LEU A 30 12.43 1.72 16.08
N TYR A 31 12.45 0.46 15.68
CA TYR A 31 13.02 -0.62 16.48
C TYR A 31 14.09 -1.36 15.67
N ASP A 32 15.24 -1.63 16.30
CA ASP A 32 16.19 -2.62 15.82
C ASP A 32 16.09 -3.84 16.73
N LYS A 33 15.75 -5.00 16.14
CA LYS A 33 15.47 -6.27 16.84
C LYS A 33 14.34 -6.14 17.87
N LYS A 34 14.57 -5.63 19.05
CA LYS A 34 13.56 -5.41 20.10
C LYS A 34 13.74 -4.07 20.79
N ASP A 35 14.85 -3.41 20.56
CA ASP A 35 15.20 -2.16 21.20
C ASP A 35 14.70 -0.98 20.39
N LYS A 36 14.13 0.01 21.07
CA LYS A 36 13.76 1.27 20.45
C LYS A 36 15.04 2.03 20.13
N VAL A 37 15.31 2.23 18.84
CA VAL A 37 16.52 2.93 18.35
C VAL A 37 16.27 4.37 17.99
N ASP A 38 15.04 4.74 17.60
CA ASP A 38 14.73 6.11 17.19
C ASP A 38 13.25 6.47 17.35
N ASN A 39 12.95 7.77 17.24
CA ASN A 39 11.60 8.29 17.12
C ASN A 39 11.58 9.36 16.02
N ILE A 40 10.70 9.20 15.05
CA ILE A 40 10.58 10.07 13.89
C ILE A 40 9.20 10.69 13.86
N THR A 41 9.14 12.02 13.85
CA THR A 41 7.90 12.77 13.66
C THR A 41 7.89 13.41 12.29
N PHE A 42 6.82 13.16 11.53
CA PHE A 42 6.66 13.76 10.20
C PHE A 42 5.20 14.03 9.85
N SER A 43 4.98 15.02 8.99
CA SER A 43 3.72 15.19 8.29
C SER A 43 3.82 14.65 6.87
N TYR A 44 2.74 14.04 6.42
CA TYR A 44 2.61 13.42 5.12
C TYR A 44 1.42 14.02 4.38
N HIS A 45 1.67 14.49 3.17
CA HIS A 45 0.68 15.04 2.26
C HIS A 45 0.64 14.18 1.01
N ARG A 46 -0.56 13.84 0.53
CA ARG A 46 -0.75 13.08 -0.69
C ARG A 46 -1.89 13.66 -1.51
N GLY A 47 -1.59 14.01 -2.75
CA GLY A 47 -2.57 14.34 -3.78
C GLY A 47 -2.63 13.24 -4.83
N ASP A 48 -3.83 12.83 -5.21
CA ASP A 48 -4.07 11.85 -6.28
C ASP A 48 -5.02 12.42 -7.33
N LEU A 49 -4.69 12.21 -8.59
CA LEU A 49 -5.57 12.38 -9.74
C LEU A 49 -5.68 11.02 -10.44
N ASN A 50 -6.87 10.48 -10.61
CA ASN A 50 -7.03 9.14 -11.15
C ASN A 50 -8.23 9.00 -12.09
N LEU A 51 -8.08 8.07 -13.03
CA LEU A 51 -9.14 7.52 -13.86
C LEU A 51 -9.44 6.12 -13.33
N SER A 52 -10.63 5.90 -12.81
CA SER A 52 -11.05 4.64 -12.21
C SER A 52 -12.29 4.06 -12.87
N ASP A 53 -12.66 2.85 -12.44
CA ASP A 53 -13.80 2.11 -12.97
C ASP A 53 -13.70 1.84 -14.48
N ILE A 54 -12.49 1.58 -14.98
CA ILE A 54 -12.25 1.10 -16.34
C ILE A 54 -12.47 -0.41 -16.30
N TYR A 55 -13.52 -0.91 -16.93
CA TYR A 55 -13.89 -2.33 -16.88
C TYR A 55 -13.56 -3.06 -18.16
N PHE A 56 -12.95 -4.23 -18.03
CA PHE A 56 -12.80 -5.20 -19.09
C PHE A 56 -13.12 -6.60 -18.55
N ARG A 57 -14.29 -7.15 -18.87
CA ARG A 57 -14.82 -8.40 -18.28
C ARG A 57 -14.84 -8.31 -16.74
N ASN A 58 -14.12 -9.19 -16.07
CA ASN A 58 -14.02 -9.25 -14.60
C ASN A 58 -12.86 -8.40 -14.05
N PHE A 59 -12.14 -7.69 -14.92
CA PHE A 59 -11.07 -6.78 -14.53
C PHE A 59 -11.59 -5.36 -14.39
N LYS A 60 -11.14 -4.72 -13.33
CA LYS A 60 -11.28 -3.30 -13.09
C LYS A 60 -9.89 -2.67 -13.07
N PHE A 61 -9.69 -1.65 -13.86
CA PHE A 61 -8.42 -0.92 -13.92
C PHE A 61 -8.58 0.49 -13.35
N GLN A 62 -7.49 0.98 -12.81
CA GLN A 62 -7.32 2.37 -12.39
C GLN A 62 -5.93 2.83 -12.82
N LEU A 63 -5.86 4.03 -13.37
CA LEU A 63 -4.62 4.72 -13.71
C LEU A 63 -4.59 6.05 -12.99
N GLY A 64 -3.43 6.52 -12.58
CA GLY A 64 -3.37 7.80 -11.91
C GLY A 64 -1.99 8.40 -11.80
N LEU A 65 -2.03 9.65 -11.38
CA LEU A 65 -0.89 10.46 -10.99
C LEU A 65 -0.99 10.73 -9.50
N ARG A 66 0.12 10.65 -8.82
CA ARG A 66 0.19 10.88 -7.37
C ARG A 66 1.38 11.77 -7.06
N TYR A 67 1.16 12.71 -6.16
CA TYR A 67 2.22 13.48 -5.54
C TYR A 67 2.18 13.27 -4.04
N GLU A 68 3.32 12.92 -3.45
CA GLU A 68 3.49 12.67 -2.03
C GLU A 68 4.61 13.56 -1.51
N TYR A 69 4.37 14.21 -0.37
CA TYR A 69 5.37 15.05 0.29
C TYR A 69 5.51 14.64 1.76
N PHE A 70 6.74 14.32 2.13
CA PHE A 70 7.13 13.98 3.49
C PHE A 70 7.89 15.16 4.09
N ASN A 71 7.37 15.69 5.20
CA ASN A 71 8.02 16.79 5.93
C ASN A 71 8.41 16.29 7.32
N TYR A 72 9.68 15.97 7.48
CA TYR A 72 10.27 15.51 8.73
C TYR A 72 10.50 16.68 9.68
N LYS A 73 9.97 16.60 10.91
CA LYS A 73 10.01 17.68 11.91
C LYS A 73 11.03 17.44 13.01
N SER A 74 11.18 16.20 13.45
CA SER A 74 12.17 15.84 14.46
C SER A 74 12.60 14.39 14.32
N VAL A 75 13.87 14.14 14.61
CA VAL A 75 14.49 12.85 14.82
C VAL A 75 15.18 12.95 16.19
N LEU A 76 14.71 12.18 17.17
CA LEU A 76 15.12 12.35 18.58
C LEU A 76 16.46 11.70 18.91
N TYR A 77 16.82 10.63 18.21
CA TYR A 77 18.06 9.91 18.41
C TYR A 77 18.85 9.94 17.10
N ASN A 78 20.02 10.54 17.19
CA ASN A 78 20.87 10.77 16.03
C ASN A 78 21.67 9.49 15.71
N THR A 79 21.07 8.55 14.98
CA THR A 79 21.90 7.63 14.23
C THR A 79 22.19 8.31 12.89
N ASP A 80 23.44 8.53 12.57
CA ASP A 80 23.90 9.23 11.35
C ASP A 80 23.22 8.73 10.08
N TYR A 81 22.94 7.42 10.02
CA TYR A 81 22.24 6.76 8.91
C TYR A 81 20.81 7.29 8.69
N ILE A 82 20.05 7.55 9.76
CA ILE A 82 18.66 8.00 9.66
C ILE A 82 18.60 9.49 9.34
N ALA A 83 19.45 10.30 9.97
CA ALA A 83 19.49 11.73 9.75
C ALA A 83 19.90 12.10 8.32
N GLU A 84 20.82 11.36 7.71
CA GLU A 84 21.25 11.57 6.33
C GLU A 84 20.20 11.16 5.30
N ASN A 85 19.37 10.15 5.59
CA ASN A 85 18.42 9.54 4.65
C ASN A 85 16.97 10.03 4.79
N LEU A 86 16.64 10.77 5.86
CA LEU A 86 15.31 11.33 6.10
C LEU A 86 15.27 12.84 5.81
N LYS A 87 15.40 13.21 4.55
CA LYS A 87 15.21 14.60 4.11
C LYS A 87 13.74 14.82 3.73
N SER A 88 13.24 16.01 4.08
CA SER A 88 11.92 16.45 3.60
C SER A 88 11.94 16.55 2.09
N GLN A 89 11.12 15.77 1.40
CA GLN A 89 11.15 15.68 -0.06
C GLN A 89 9.80 15.28 -0.63
N GLY A 90 9.60 15.60 -1.90
CA GLY A 90 8.42 15.25 -2.67
C GLY A 90 8.71 14.16 -3.69
N PHE A 91 7.69 13.33 -3.93
CA PHE A 91 7.72 12.25 -4.91
C PHE A 91 6.50 12.35 -5.80
N ALA A 92 6.72 12.47 -7.10
CA ALA A 92 5.67 12.31 -8.08
C ALA A 92 5.67 10.87 -8.59
N SER A 93 4.50 10.29 -8.81
CA SER A 93 4.41 8.93 -9.35
C SER A 93 3.27 8.78 -10.34
N TYR A 94 3.52 7.89 -11.32
CA TYR A 94 2.50 7.30 -12.18
C TYR A 94 2.15 5.93 -11.65
N TYR A 95 0.88 5.61 -11.56
CA TYR A 95 0.49 4.28 -11.10
C TYR A 95 -0.61 3.66 -11.95
N ALA A 96 -0.59 2.34 -12.00
CA ALA A 96 -1.62 1.51 -12.61
C ALA A 96 -2.03 0.43 -11.61
N LEU A 97 -3.33 0.20 -11.49
CA LEU A 97 -3.91 -0.84 -10.66
C LEU A 97 -4.83 -1.70 -11.50
N ALA A 98 -4.71 -3.01 -11.36
CA ALA A 98 -5.62 -4.00 -11.92
C ALA A 98 -6.24 -4.81 -10.80
N HIS A 99 -7.55 -4.96 -10.80
CA HIS A 99 -8.30 -5.77 -9.84
C HIS A 99 -9.22 -6.72 -10.60
N PHE A 100 -9.08 -8.00 -10.32
CA PHE A 100 -9.92 -9.08 -10.82
C PHE A 100 -10.70 -9.66 -9.65
N ASP A 101 -12.01 -9.75 -9.77
CA ASP A 101 -12.88 -10.26 -8.72
C ASP A 101 -13.95 -11.17 -9.31
N THR A 102 -14.04 -12.38 -8.76
CA THR A 102 -15.04 -13.39 -9.10
C THR A 102 -15.80 -13.90 -7.89
N TYR A 103 -15.72 -13.20 -6.76
CA TYR A 103 -16.46 -13.58 -5.57
C TYR A 103 -17.97 -13.56 -5.81
N ASP A 104 -18.65 -14.60 -5.32
CA ASP A 104 -20.10 -14.72 -5.38
C ASP A 104 -20.83 -13.78 -4.42
N LYS A 105 -20.13 -13.26 -3.40
CA LYS A 105 -20.66 -12.34 -2.38
C LYS A 105 -19.62 -11.33 -1.96
N LYS A 106 -20.05 -10.11 -1.72
CA LYS A 106 -19.18 -9.03 -1.23
C LYS A 106 -18.60 -9.34 0.15
N TYR A 107 -19.41 -9.92 1.03
CA TYR A 107 -19.02 -10.30 2.38
C TYR A 107 -19.13 -11.82 2.53
N PHE A 108 -18.11 -12.42 3.13
CA PHE A 108 -18.04 -13.85 3.38
C PHE A 108 -18.29 -14.71 2.12
N PRO A 109 -17.49 -14.54 1.07
CA PRO A 109 -17.66 -15.30 -0.18
C PRO A 109 -17.58 -16.80 0.07
N ASP A 110 -18.40 -17.58 -0.63
CA ASP A 110 -18.39 -19.04 -0.57
C ASP A 110 -17.53 -19.66 -1.65
N LYS A 111 -17.30 -18.91 -2.74
CA LYS A 111 -16.49 -19.31 -3.89
C LYS A 111 -15.98 -18.08 -4.62
N GLY A 112 -14.97 -18.31 -5.46
CA GLY A 112 -14.32 -17.27 -6.27
C GLY A 112 -12.97 -16.88 -5.72
N MET A 113 -12.39 -15.85 -6.31
CA MET A 113 -11.09 -15.31 -5.94
C MET A 113 -11.03 -13.82 -6.23
N SER A 114 -10.18 -13.15 -5.51
CA SER A 114 -9.71 -11.79 -5.78
C SER A 114 -8.24 -11.82 -6.14
N PHE A 115 -7.87 -11.09 -7.16
CA PHE A 115 -6.49 -10.80 -7.52
C PHE A 115 -6.35 -9.31 -7.75
N ARG A 116 -5.37 -8.70 -7.10
CA ARG A 116 -5.02 -7.30 -7.31
C ARG A 116 -3.54 -7.21 -7.63
N ALA A 117 -3.20 -6.37 -8.60
CA ALA A 117 -1.84 -5.99 -8.89
C ALA A 117 -1.75 -4.47 -9.02
N ASP A 118 -0.72 -3.87 -8.48
CA ASP A 118 -0.41 -2.46 -8.69
C ASP A 118 1.05 -2.26 -9.06
N TYR A 119 1.27 -1.30 -9.92
CA TYR A 119 2.58 -0.83 -10.34
C TYR A 119 2.64 0.68 -10.18
N SER A 120 3.71 1.17 -9.59
CA SER A 120 3.96 2.61 -9.44
C SER A 120 5.39 2.93 -9.85
N LEU A 121 5.56 3.95 -10.68
CA LEU A 121 6.85 4.53 -11.05
C LEU A 121 6.99 5.87 -10.34
N TYR A 122 7.96 5.98 -9.45
CA TYR A 122 8.25 7.18 -8.66
C TYR A 122 9.35 8.00 -9.29
N THR A 123 9.10 9.31 -9.38
CA THR A 123 10.04 10.31 -9.88
C THR A 123 10.05 11.50 -8.93
N ASP A 124 11.01 12.41 -9.06
CA ASP A 124 11.05 13.63 -8.25
C ASP A 124 10.01 14.68 -8.70
N ASN A 125 9.80 14.85 -10.02
CA ASN A 125 8.94 15.91 -10.56
C ASN A 125 8.13 15.52 -11.81
N MET A 126 8.01 14.26 -12.14
CA MET A 126 7.34 13.72 -13.36
C MET A 126 8.05 13.98 -14.69
N VAL A 127 9.01 14.91 -14.74
CA VAL A 127 9.70 15.33 -15.97
C VAL A 127 11.19 15.10 -15.88
N ASN A 128 11.80 15.50 -14.78
CA ASN A 128 13.23 15.35 -14.50
C ASN A 128 13.43 14.44 -13.30
N TYR A 129 14.59 13.80 -13.22
CA TYR A 129 14.98 12.93 -12.10
C TYR A 129 16.07 13.60 -11.25
N ASP A 130 15.95 14.91 -11.07
CA ASP A 130 16.86 15.68 -10.23
C ASP A 130 16.47 15.53 -8.77
N GLY A 131 17.19 15.22 -7.87
CA GLY A 131 16.89 15.11 -6.44
C GLY A 131 16.95 13.68 -5.91
N HIS A 132 16.38 12.70 -6.59
CA HIS A 132 16.54 11.29 -6.25
C HIS A 132 16.46 10.40 -7.48
N ALA A 133 17.06 9.21 -7.41
CA ALA A 133 16.94 8.23 -8.49
C ALA A 133 15.49 7.72 -8.62
N PRO A 134 14.99 7.51 -9.84
CA PRO A 134 13.69 6.91 -10.03
C PRO A 134 13.68 5.46 -9.58
N PHE A 135 12.56 5.03 -9.02
CA PHE A 135 12.34 3.65 -8.62
C PHE A 135 10.92 3.21 -8.92
N SER A 136 10.70 1.92 -8.99
CA SER A 136 9.38 1.32 -9.21
C SER A 136 8.99 0.44 -8.04
N ALA A 137 7.68 0.37 -7.80
CA ALA A 137 7.08 -0.58 -6.89
C ALA A 137 6.08 -1.45 -7.65
N LEU A 138 6.22 -2.75 -7.54
CA LEU A 138 5.27 -3.73 -8.05
C LEU A 138 4.72 -4.52 -6.87
N SER A 139 3.40 -4.58 -6.71
CA SER A 139 2.76 -5.44 -5.73
C SER A 139 1.67 -6.29 -6.34
N ALA A 140 1.43 -7.44 -5.74
CA ALA A 140 0.31 -8.31 -6.09
C ALA A 140 -0.25 -8.96 -4.83
N ASP A 141 -1.57 -9.10 -4.78
CA ASP A 141 -2.27 -9.91 -3.79
C ASP A 141 -3.23 -10.90 -4.45
N PHE A 142 -3.33 -12.08 -3.88
CA PHE A 142 -4.19 -13.16 -4.37
C PHE A 142 -4.90 -13.84 -3.22
N GLU A 143 -6.23 -13.84 -3.26
CA GLU A 143 -7.08 -14.33 -2.19
C GLU A 143 -8.19 -15.24 -2.78
N PRO A 144 -7.99 -16.54 -2.91
CA PRO A 144 -9.06 -17.47 -3.28
C PRO A 144 -9.88 -17.92 -2.08
N THR A 145 -11.14 -18.27 -2.31
CA THR A 145 -11.99 -18.96 -1.35
C THR A 145 -12.16 -20.41 -1.77
N VAL A 146 -11.68 -21.34 -0.96
CA VAL A 146 -11.74 -22.78 -1.19
C VAL A 146 -12.73 -23.39 -0.21
N ARG A 147 -13.81 -23.98 -0.74
CA ARG A 147 -14.79 -24.70 0.09
C ARG A 147 -14.32 -26.12 0.35
N LEU A 148 -14.02 -26.45 1.60
CA LEU A 148 -13.61 -27.80 2.01
C LEU A 148 -14.81 -28.71 2.28
N THR A 149 -15.82 -28.17 2.98
CA THR A 149 -17.08 -28.87 3.27
C THR A 149 -18.26 -27.90 3.15
N ARG A 150 -19.46 -28.36 3.44
CA ARG A 150 -20.67 -27.50 3.43
C ARG A 150 -20.58 -26.34 4.42
N ARG A 151 -19.75 -26.46 5.48
CA ARG A 151 -19.63 -25.46 6.56
C ARG A 151 -18.21 -24.94 6.76
N VAL A 152 -17.21 -25.53 6.13
CA VAL A 152 -15.80 -25.20 6.33
C VAL A 152 -15.22 -24.61 5.04
N TYR A 153 -14.60 -23.46 5.16
CA TYR A 153 -13.95 -22.74 4.08
C TYR A 153 -12.50 -22.42 4.46
N LEU A 154 -11.60 -22.61 3.53
CA LEU A 154 -10.22 -22.21 3.61
C LEU A 154 -10.04 -20.94 2.78
N LEU A 155 -9.44 -19.92 3.38
CA LEU A 155 -9.18 -18.63 2.75
C LEU A 155 -7.66 -18.35 2.83
N PRO A 156 -6.89 -18.94 1.90
CA PRO A 156 -5.48 -18.56 1.78
C PRO A 156 -5.39 -17.16 1.18
N ALA A 157 -4.37 -16.42 1.57
CA ALA A 157 -4.02 -15.14 0.96
C ALA A 157 -2.51 -15.07 0.79
N LEU A 158 -2.07 -14.57 -0.35
CA LEU A 158 -0.67 -14.34 -0.67
C LEU A 158 -0.50 -12.90 -1.12
N TYR A 159 0.38 -12.17 -0.47
CA TYR A 159 0.79 -10.84 -0.85
C TYR A 159 2.28 -10.81 -1.14
N GLY A 160 2.66 -10.13 -2.20
CA GLY A 160 4.06 -9.84 -2.53
C GLY A 160 4.22 -8.39 -2.99
N ARG A 161 5.33 -7.77 -2.60
CA ARG A 161 5.73 -6.45 -3.12
C ARG A 161 7.23 -6.38 -3.27
N VAL A 162 7.68 -5.85 -4.40
CA VAL A 162 9.09 -5.62 -4.72
C VAL A 162 9.30 -4.18 -5.16
N LEU A 163 10.40 -3.61 -4.69
CA LEU A 163 10.90 -2.31 -5.09
C LEU A 163 12.09 -2.51 -6.03
N ILE A 164 12.08 -1.82 -7.15
CA ILE A 164 13.08 -1.94 -8.22
C ILE A 164 13.68 -0.56 -8.42
N GLY A 165 14.97 -0.40 -8.12
CA GLY A 165 15.67 0.87 -8.21
C GLY A 165 16.92 0.91 -7.33
N ARG A 166 17.60 2.05 -7.34
CA ARG A 166 18.74 2.35 -6.44
C ARG A 166 18.29 3.43 -5.45
N ASP A 167 18.90 3.44 -4.28
CA ASP A 167 18.73 4.48 -3.26
C ASP A 167 17.24 4.77 -2.94
N ILE A 168 16.48 3.69 -2.73
CA ILE A 168 15.04 3.78 -2.48
C ILE A 168 14.82 4.47 -1.14
N ALA A 169 14.03 5.53 -1.17
CA ALA A 169 13.74 6.32 0.02
C ALA A 169 13.03 5.49 1.09
N ILE A 170 13.48 5.63 2.34
CA ILE A 170 12.98 4.90 3.52
C ILE A 170 11.44 4.86 3.60
N PRO A 171 10.69 5.95 3.34
CA PRO A 171 9.23 5.92 3.42
C PRO A 171 8.54 4.91 2.49
N TYR A 172 9.23 4.41 1.46
CA TYR A 172 8.68 3.49 0.48
C TYR A 172 9.05 2.03 0.70
N LEU A 173 9.97 1.74 1.62
CA LEU A 173 10.32 0.36 1.99
C LEU A 173 9.08 -0.43 2.43
N ASN A 174 9.15 -1.73 2.27
CA ASN A 174 8.11 -2.62 2.78
C ASN A 174 8.27 -2.75 4.30
N TYR A 175 7.23 -2.46 5.04
CA TYR A 175 7.23 -2.55 6.49
C TYR A 175 6.29 -3.67 6.94
N VAL A 176 6.78 -4.52 7.85
CA VAL A 176 6.00 -5.59 8.44
C VAL A 176 5.99 -5.42 9.96
N GLY A 177 4.82 -5.57 10.56
CA GLY A 177 4.63 -5.51 12.00
C GLY A 177 3.43 -4.69 12.43
N GLY A 178 3.01 -4.94 13.67
CA GLY A 178 1.84 -4.33 14.27
C GLY A 178 0.52 -4.98 13.85
N GLU A 179 -0.57 -4.45 14.37
CA GLU A 179 -1.90 -5.08 14.23
C GLU A 179 -2.73 -4.48 13.08
N VAL A 180 -2.43 -3.24 12.69
CA VAL A 180 -3.25 -2.48 11.75
C VAL A 180 -2.47 -2.16 10.47
N ALA A 181 -3.01 -2.61 9.34
CA ALA A 181 -2.45 -2.31 8.03
C ALA A 181 -2.45 -0.79 7.76
N GLY A 182 -1.35 -0.29 7.22
CA GLY A 182 -1.24 1.11 6.79
C GLY A 182 -1.38 2.16 7.90
N ARG A 183 -1.22 1.75 9.17
CA ARG A 183 -1.38 2.67 10.31
C ARG A 183 -0.43 3.85 10.23
N TYR A 184 0.84 3.60 10.05
CA TYR A 184 1.89 4.61 9.99
C TYR A 184 2.37 4.83 8.56
N MET A 185 2.71 3.75 7.86
CA MET A 185 3.12 3.79 6.45
C MET A 185 2.06 3.10 5.59
N ASN A 186 1.76 3.65 4.41
CA ASN A 186 0.69 3.12 3.55
C ASN A 186 0.90 1.65 3.15
N GLN A 187 2.16 1.22 3.02
CA GLN A 187 2.56 -0.15 2.67
C GLN A 187 2.83 -1.05 3.88
N GLN A 188 2.53 -0.60 5.09
CA GLN A 188 2.69 -1.41 6.31
C GLN A 188 1.75 -2.62 6.29
N LEU A 189 2.32 -3.80 6.43
CA LEU A 189 1.60 -5.07 6.53
C LEU A 189 1.48 -5.48 8.00
N PRO A 190 0.28 -5.83 8.45
CA PRO A 190 0.08 -6.29 9.81
C PRO A 190 0.72 -7.67 10.01
N PHE A 191 1.40 -7.84 11.13
CA PHE A 191 1.92 -9.13 11.56
C PHE A 191 1.91 -9.18 13.09
N TYR A 192 1.09 -10.08 13.64
CA TYR A 192 0.91 -10.21 15.08
C TYR A 192 2.17 -10.78 15.74
N GLY A 193 2.54 -10.22 16.88
CA GLY A 193 3.69 -10.67 17.67
C GLY A 193 4.99 -9.93 17.39
N ILE A 194 5.02 -9.01 16.45
CA ILE A 194 6.14 -8.10 16.25
C ILE A 194 5.69 -6.64 16.29
N HIS A 195 6.58 -5.74 16.70
CA HIS A 195 6.28 -4.31 16.83
C HIS A 195 6.00 -3.67 15.46
N ASN A 196 5.33 -2.51 15.50
CA ASN A 196 5.11 -1.72 14.29
C ASN A 196 6.44 -1.37 13.62
N LEU A 197 6.53 -1.58 12.30
CA LEU A 197 7.70 -1.22 11.48
C LEU A 197 9.01 -1.88 11.91
N GLN A 198 8.95 -3.03 12.59
CA GLN A 198 10.14 -3.72 13.10
C GLN A 198 10.95 -4.39 12.00
N VAL A 199 10.30 -4.86 10.94
CA VAL A 199 10.95 -5.50 9.80
C VAL A 199 10.69 -4.63 8.57
N PHE A 200 11.74 -4.33 7.83
CA PHE A 200 11.64 -3.58 6.58
C PHE A 200 12.68 -4.03 5.56
N ASP A 201 12.30 -4.05 4.28
CA ASP A 201 13.16 -4.45 3.16
C ASP A 201 12.59 -3.91 1.83
N ASN A 202 13.37 -4.04 0.76
CA ASN A 202 12.98 -3.75 -0.62
C ASN A 202 12.00 -4.77 -1.20
N SER A 203 11.94 -5.97 -0.64
CA SER A 203 11.02 -7.01 -1.05
C SER A 203 10.34 -7.67 0.13
N VAL A 204 9.08 -8.05 -0.06
CA VAL A 204 8.29 -8.74 0.95
C VAL A 204 7.35 -9.75 0.31
N VAL A 205 7.24 -10.91 0.93
CA VAL A 205 6.19 -11.90 0.63
C VAL A 205 5.54 -12.32 1.94
N VAL A 206 4.22 -12.24 2.00
CA VAL A 206 3.43 -12.62 3.19
C VAL A 206 2.34 -13.58 2.79
N GLY A 207 2.30 -14.73 3.45
CA GLY A 207 1.21 -15.71 3.34
C GLY A 207 0.31 -15.66 4.58
N ARG A 208 -1.00 -15.73 4.37
CA ARG A 208 -2.01 -15.86 5.42
C ARG A 208 -2.90 -17.05 5.13
N LEU A 209 -3.20 -17.84 6.15
CA LEU A 209 -4.15 -18.94 6.06
C LEU A 209 -5.25 -18.73 7.09
N GLN A 210 -6.49 -18.62 6.63
CA GLN A 210 -7.65 -18.45 7.50
C GLN A 210 -8.64 -19.59 7.29
N LEU A 211 -9.13 -20.15 8.39
CA LEU A 211 -10.22 -21.12 8.39
C LEU A 211 -11.51 -20.45 8.85
N ARG A 212 -12.55 -20.59 8.07
CA ARG A 212 -13.89 -20.07 8.41
C ARG A 212 -14.88 -21.22 8.57
N TYR A 213 -15.56 -21.27 9.68
CA TYR A 213 -16.66 -22.18 9.93
C TYR A 213 -17.99 -21.44 9.93
N ARG A 214 -18.95 -21.92 9.13
CA ARG A 214 -20.31 -21.38 9.10
C ARG A 214 -21.16 -22.05 10.16
N LEU A 215 -21.57 -21.29 11.17
CA LEU A 215 -22.58 -21.72 12.13
C LEU A 215 -23.92 -21.83 11.39
N GLY A 216 -24.58 -22.98 11.48
CA GLY A 216 -25.92 -23.13 10.89
C GLY A 216 -26.93 -22.34 11.72
N MET A 217 -27.82 -21.62 11.04
CA MET A 217 -29.13 -21.34 11.58
C MET A 217 -30.06 -22.48 11.21
#